data_120e58ef64fc5cc0473f0cc0617ac5e7
#
_entry.id   120e58ef64fc5cc0473f0cc0617ac5e7
#
_cell.length_a   1.000
_cell.length_b   1.000
_cell.length_c   1.000
_cell.angle_alpha   90.00
_cell.angle_beta   90.00
_cell.angle_gamma   90.00
#
_symmetry.space_group_name_H-M   'P 1'
#
loop_
_entity.id
_entity.type
_entity.pdbx_description
1 polymer ?
#
loop_
_entity_poly.entity_id
_entity_poly.type
_entity_poly.pdbx_seq_one_letter_code
_entity_poly.pdbx_strand_id
1 'polypeptide(L)' 'LNDKLVVHDEAHLVTMYLRLERDINKELERGYTTVHNSDVIHKMHSSYKKLGGNGYIDALYKKYINLEVRNYLEN' A
#
# COMPACT_ATOMS: atom_id res chain seq x y z
N LEU A 1 -27.81 4.40 -7.92
CA LEU A 1 -27.30 3.52 -6.88
C LEU A 1 -25.94 2.99 -7.26
N ASN A 2 -25.86 2.39 -8.42
CA ASN A 2 -24.59 1.88 -8.92
C ASN A 2 -23.58 2.99 -9.15
N ASP A 3 -24.07 4.14 -9.63
CA ASP A 3 -23.20 5.28 -9.89
C ASP A 3 -22.52 5.76 -8.62
N LYS A 4 -23.25 5.77 -7.51
CA LYS A 4 -22.66 6.15 -6.23
C LYS A 4 -21.56 5.20 -5.79
N LEU A 5 -21.79 3.90 -5.96
CA LEU A 5 -20.79 2.90 -5.59
C LEU A 5 -19.52 3.05 -6.42
N VAL A 6 -19.69 3.26 -7.74
CA VAL A 6 -18.55 3.43 -8.62
C VAL A 6 -17.72 4.65 -8.20
N VAL A 7 -18.39 5.77 -7.91
CA VAL A 7 -17.69 6.98 -7.49
C VAL A 7 -16.96 6.75 -6.18
N HIS A 8 -17.58 6.08 -5.23
CA HIS A 8 -16.93 5.76 -3.95
C HIS A 8 -15.71 4.87 -4.16
N ASP A 9 -15.85 3.85 -5.02
CA ASP A 9 -14.74 2.93 -5.27
C ASP A 9 -13.59 3.65 -5.94
N GLU A 10 -13.88 4.56 -6.88
CA GLU A 10 -12.83 5.35 -7.52
C GLU A 10 -12.13 6.26 -6.53
N ALA A 11 -12.89 6.91 -5.65
CA ALA A 11 -12.32 7.77 -4.65
C ALA A 11 -11.42 6.98 -3.70
N HIS A 12 -11.86 5.78 -3.30
CA HIS A 12 -11.06 4.91 -2.45
C HIS A 12 -9.80 4.48 -3.16
N LEU A 13 -9.89 4.14 -4.45
CA LEU A 13 -8.70 3.74 -5.22
C LEU A 13 -7.66 4.85 -5.24
N VAL A 14 -8.10 6.08 -5.49
CA VAL A 14 -7.16 7.21 -5.53
C VAL A 14 -6.53 7.42 -4.16
N THR A 15 -7.33 7.35 -3.10
CA THR A 15 -6.82 7.51 -1.75
C THR A 15 -5.79 6.42 -1.42
N MET A 16 -6.11 5.18 -1.74
CA MET A 16 -5.20 4.07 -1.48
C MET A 16 -3.92 4.18 -2.30
N TYR A 17 -4.07 4.60 -3.55
CA TYR A 17 -2.93 4.81 -4.43
C TYR A 17 -1.95 5.80 -3.80
N LEU A 18 -2.45 6.96 -3.38
CA LEU A 18 -1.60 8.00 -2.81
C LEU A 18 -0.95 7.56 -1.52
N ARG A 19 -1.70 6.87 -0.67
CA ARG A 19 -1.17 6.40 0.60
C ARG A 19 -0.14 5.31 0.41
N LEU A 20 -0.43 4.34 -0.47
CA LEU A 20 0.52 3.27 -0.77
C LEU A 20 1.79 3.83 -1.37
N GLU A 21 1.67 4.76 -2.31
CA GLU A 21 2.84 5.38 -2.92
C GLU A 21 3.70 6.04 -1.85
N ARG A 22 3.07 6.86 -1.01
CA ARG A 22 3.81 7.57 0.04
C ARG A 22 4.45 6.61 1.03
N ASP A 23 3.68 5.65 1.51
CA ASP A 23 4.16 4.77 2.57
C ASP A 23 5.23 3.82 2.06
N ILE A 24 5.04 3.26 0.87
CA ILE A 24 6.02 2.35 0.31
C ILE A 24 7.33 3.09 0.01
N ASN A 25 7.24 4.27 -0.62
CA ASN A 25 8.45 5.03 -0.94
C ASN A 25 9.21 5.43 0.32
N LYS A 26 8.49 5.75 1.39
CA LYS A 26 9.12 6.08 2.67
C LYS A 26 9.93 4.90 3.19
N GLU A 27 9.36 3.69 3.11
CA GLU A 27 10.06 2.50 3.57
C GLU A 27 11.24 2.17 2.66
N LEU A 28 11.07 2.32 1.35
CA LEU A 28 12.15 2.08 0.40
C LEU A 28 13.32 3.02 0.65
N GLU A 29 13.04 4.29 0.93
CA GLU A 29 14.09 5.26 1.22
C GLU A 29 14.83 4.91 2.50
N ARG A 30 14.11 4.42 3.49
CA ARG A 30 14.72 4.03 4.76
C ARG A 30 15.54 2.75 4.63
N GLY A 31 15.19 1.88 3.70
CA GLY A 31 15.93 0.66 3.43
C GLY A 31 15.45 -0.55 4.21
N TYR A 32 14.42 -0.40 5.03
CA TYR A 32 13.82 -1.53 5.74
C TYR A 32 12.40 -1.16 6.14
N THR A 33 11.64 -2.17 6.53
CA THR A 33 10.29 -1.97 7.02
C THR A 33 10.14 -2.67 8.37
N THR A 34 8.99 -2.51 9.01
CA THR A 34 8.71 -3.16 10.28
C THR A 34 7.56 -4.13 10.12
N VAL A 35 7.41 -5.02 11.10
CA VAL A 35 6.29 -5.97 11.08
C VAL A 35 4.97 -5.23 11.01
N HIS A 36 4.81 -4.18 11.82
CA HIS A 36 3.57 -3.41 11.83
C HIS A 36 3.30 -2.75 10.49
N ASN A 37 4.31 -2.06 9.94
CA ASN A 37 4.13 -1.37 8.67
C ASN A 37 3.88 -2.35 7.52
N SER A 38 4.56 -3.49 7.57
CA SER A 38 4.34 -4.52 6.57
C SER A 38 2.91 -5.02 6.58
N ASP A 39 2.36 -5.23 7.78
CA ASP A 39 0.98 -5.68 7.91
C ASP A 39 0.01 -4.65 7.32
N VAL A 40 0.22 -3.38 7.66
CA VAL A 40 -0.65 -2.30 7.19
C VAL A 40 -0.56 -2.16 5.67
N ILE A 41 0.66 -2.13 5.14
CA ILE A 41 0.85 -1.95 3.70
C ILE A 41 0.30 -3.14 2.93
N HIS A 42 0.52 -4.35 3.45
CA HIS A 42 0.00 -5.55 2.80
C HIS A 42 -1.52 -5.53 2.74
N LYS A 43 -2.17 -5.19 3.84
CA LYS A 43 -3.62 -5.14 3.88
C LYS A 43 -4.18 -4.07 2.94
N MET A 44 -3.53 -2.92 2.91
CA MET A 44 -3.96 -1.84 2.02
C MET A 44 -3.76 -2.22 0.56
N HIS A 45 -2.65 -2.85 0.23
CA HIS A 45 -2.39 -3.30 -1.14
C HIS A 45 -3.42 -4.36 -1.55
N SER A 46 -3.76 -5.26 -0.65
CA SER A 46 -4.76 -6.28 -0.93
C SER A 46 -6.11 -5.64 -1.25
N SER A 47 -6.53 -4.65 -0.46
CA SER A 47 -7.77 -3.93 -0.71
C SER A 47 -7.72 -3.17 -2.03
N TYR A 48 -6.57 -2.55 -2.32
CA TYR A 48 -6.37 -1.82 -3.56
C TYR A 48 -6.56 -2.74 -4.77
N LYS A 49 -6.01 -3.95 -4.70
CA LYS A 49 -6.16 -4.92 -5.78
C LYS A 49 -7.61 -5.37 -5.93
N LYS A 50 -8.31 -5.58 -4.83
CA LYS A 50 -9.72 -5.97 -4.87
C LYS A 50 -10.59 -4.93 -5.54
N LEU A 51 -10.22 -3.66 -5.42
CA LEU A 51 -10.96 -2.58 -6.05
C LEU A 51 -10.53 -2.35 -7.50
N GLY A 52 -9.62 -3.17 -8.01
CA GLY A 52 -9.21 -3.08 -9.41
C GLY A 52 -7.94 -2.30 -9.66
N GLY A 53 -7.23 -1.95 -8.60
CA GLY A 53 -5.98 -1.21 -8.76
C GLY A 53 -4.89 -2.08 -9.36
N ASN A 54 -3.99 -1.45 -10.10
CA ASN A 54 -2.87 -2.16 -10.72
C ASN A 54 -1.79 -1.16 -11.15
N GLY A 55 -0.79 -1.65 -11.88
CA GLY A 55 0.20 -0.80 -12.53
C GLY A 55 1.31 -0.35 -11.63
N TYR A 56 1.47 0.97 -11.50
CA TYR A 56 2.59 1.58 -10.79
C TYR A 56 2.72 1.07 -9.35
N ILE A 57 1.61 0.97 -8.65
CA ILE A 57 1.63 0.52 -7.24
C ILE A 57 2.09 -0.93 -7.16
N ASP A 58 1.70 -1.76 -8.13
CA ASP A 58 2.19 -3.15 -8.14
C ASP A 58 3.69 -3.20 -8.29
N ALA A 59 4.25 -2.36 -9.15
CA ALA A 59 5.70 -2.29 -9.34
C ALA A 59 6.40 -1.85 -8.06
N LEU A 60 5.85 -0.84 -7.37
CA LEU A 60 6.38 -0.40 -6.08
C LEU A 60 6.30 -1.50 -5.04
N TYR A 61 5.18 -2.20 -5.00
CA TYR A 61 4.97 -3.24 -4.01
C TYR A 61 5.97 -4.39 -4.21
N LYS A 62 6.29 -4.72 -5.45
CA LYS A 62 7.29 -5.75 -5.73
C LYS A 62 8.65 -5.37 -5.17
N LYS A 63 9.01 -4.11 -5.26
CA LYS A 63 10.25 -3.64 -4.64
C LYS A 63 10.15 -3.69 -3.12
N TYR A 64 8.99 -3.32 -2.61
CA TYR A 64 8.75 -3.25 -1.17
C TYR A 64 8.91 -4.61 -0.49
N ILE A 65 8.38 -5.67 -1.08
CA ILE A 65 8.39 -6.98 -0.44
C ILE A 65 9.80 -7.58 -0.35
N ASN A 66 10.77 -6.97 -1.01
CA ASN A 66 12.17 -7.39 -0.91
C ASN A 66 12.92 -6.68 0.21
N LEU A 67 12.28 -5.75 0.90
CA LEU A 67 12.92 -5.05 2.00
C LEU A 67 13.09 -5.96 3.20
N GLU A 68 14.16 -5.71 3.94
CA GLU A 68 14.35 -6.35 5.24
C GLU A 68 13.22 -5.96 6.18
N VAL A 69 12.69 -6.93 6.90
CA VAL A 69 11.66 -6.67 7.91
C VAL A 69 12.32 -6.69 9.28
N ARG A 70 12.20 -5.61 10.01
CA ARG A 70 12.75 -5.50 11.35
C ARG A 70 11.61 -5.39 12.36
N ASN A 71 11.77 -6.07 13.46
CA ASN A 71 10.72 -6.08 14.48
C ASN A 71 11.18 -5.21 15.65
N TYR A 72 10.97 -3.90 15.50
CA TYR A 72 11.32 -2.97 16.55
C TYR A 72 10.15 -2.79 17.48
N LEU A 73 10.39 -3.05 18.74
CA LEU A 73 9.39 -2.83 19.77
C LEU A 73 9.73 -1.62 20.63
N GLU A 74 10.99 -1.30 20.68
CA GLU A 74 11.52 -0.26 21.56
C GLU A 74 11.25 1.12 21.00
N ASN A 75 10.92 1.23 19.75
CA ASN A 75 10.68 2.54 19.13
C ASN A 75 9.20 2.87 19.03
#